data_2e5ad915b0f12323567f4576c66418e9
#
_entry.id   2e5ad915b0f12323567f4576c66418e9
#
_cell.length_a   1.000
_cell.length_b   1.000
_cell.length_c   1.000
_cell.angle_alpha   90.00
_cell.angle_beta   90.00
_cell.angle_gamma   90.00
#
_symmetry.space_group_name_H-M   'P 1'
#
loop_
_entity.id
_entity.type
_entity.pdbx_description
1 polymer ?
#
loop_
_entity_poly.entity_id
_entity_poly.type
_entity_poly.pdbx_seq_one_letter_code
_entity_poly.pdbx_strand_id
1 'polypeptide(L)'
;MNKINLFLFSSLFIGILFLIFIVTLLNPNEKTVEVSSFPAFEMNELNEEPINQNSFQEGEYKLINVWATWCVNCKLEHGFLMSLQNKGIKIFGLNYKDDKEKALRWLNQFGNPYWKTIYDPRGNFGLEIGVSGAPETYLIDKRNKIVQKHIGIIDEKVWVNKFTNLMK
;
A
#
# COMPACT_ATOMS: atom_id res chain seq x y z
N MET A 1 -47.86 2.16 -31.06
CA MET A 1 -46.94 1.37 -30.25
C MET A 1 -47.75 0.89 -29.03
N ASN A 2 -48.05 -0.40 -28.94
CA ASN A 2 -48.94 -0.90 -27.88
C ASN A 2 -48.30 -0.74 -26.51
N LYS A 3 -49.09 -0.31 -25.51
CA LYS A 3 -48.64 -0.15 -24.10
C LYS A 3 -47.89 -1.36 -23.55
N ILE A 4 -48.27 -2.57 -24.01
CA ILE A 4 -47.60 -3.85 -23.62
C ILE A 4 -46.16 -3.89 -24.14
N ASN A 5 -45.89 -3.45 -25.39
CA ASN A 5 -44.55 -3.48 -25.95
C ASN A 5 -43.63 -2.46 -25.22
N LEU A 6 -44.17 -1.29 -24.84
CA LEU A 6 -43.41 -0.31 -24.05
C LEU A 6 -43.04 -0.84 -22.68
N PHE A 7 -43.93 -1.57 -22.03
CA PHE A 7 -43.66 -2.19 -20.71
C PHE A 7 -42.60 -3.29 -20.81
N LEU A 8 -42.64 -4.13 -21.85
CA LEU A 8 -41.65 -5.17 -22.09
C LEU A 8 -40.26 -4.60 -22.39
N PHE A 9 -40.20 -3.51 -23.20
CA PHE A 9 -38.91 -2.84 -23.45
C PHE A 9 -38.32 -2.18 -22.21
N SER A 10 -39.14 -1.56 -21.35
CA SER A 10 -38.66 -0.95 -20.12
C SER A 10 -38.15 -1.99 -19.12
N SER A 11 -38.86 -3.13 -18.97
CA SER A 11 -38.42 -4.21 -18.07
C SER A 11 -37.13 -4.89 -18.55
N LEU A 12 -36.98 -5.08 -19.87
CA LEU A 12 -35.75 -5.62 -20.47
C LEU A 12 -34.57 -4.68 -20.23
N PHE A 13 -34.77 -3.37 -20.42
CA PHE A 13 -33.74 -2.36 -20.21
C PHE A 13 -33.28 -2.30 -18.74
N ILE A 14 -34.22 -2.34 -17.80
CA ILE A 14 -33.92 -2.39 -16.35
C ILE A 14 -33.15 -3.66 -16.01
N GLY A 15 -33.53 -4.82 -16.59
CA GLY A 15 -32.83 -6.09 -16.39
C GLY A 15 -31.39 -6.05 -16.89
N ILE A 16 -31.13 -5.42 -18.04
CA ILE A 16 -29.77 -5.25 -18.60
C ILE A 16 -28.95 -4.32 -17.71
N LEU A 17 -29.50 -3.20 -17.24
CA LEU A 17 -28.80 -2.29 -16.32
C LEU A 17 -28.44 -2.98 -14.99
N PHE A 18 -29.37 -3.78 -14.47
CA PHE A 18 -29.12 -4.56 -13.25
C PHE A 18 -28.04 -5.63 -13.46
N LEU A 19 -28.03 -6.30 -14.61
CA LEU A 19 -26.99 -7.27 -14.96
C LEU A 19 -25.62 -6.59 -15.08
N ILE A 20 -25.52 -5.44 -15.75
CA ILE A 20 -24.30 -4.67 -15.85
C ILE A 20 -23.81 -4.24 -14.47
N PHE A 21 -24.71 -3.78 -13.59
CA PHE A 21 -24.39 -3.40 -12.23
C PHE A 21 -23.85 -4.59 -11.41
N ILE A 22 -24.47 -5.76 -11.51
CA ILE A 22 -23.99 -6.98 -10.86
C ILE A 22 -22.62 -7.40 -11.41
N VAL A 23 -22.42 -7.37 -12.74
CA VAL A 23 -21.13 -7.72 -13.36
C VAL A 23 -20.04 -6.75 -12.90
N THR A 24 -20.33 -5.45 -12.78
CA THR A 24 -19.35 -4.47 -12.25
C THR A 24 -19.05 -4.67 -10.77
N LEU A 25 -20.01 -5.09 -9.96
CA LEU A 25 -19.79 -5.43 -8.55
C LEU A 25 -18.99 -6.73 -8.37
N LEU A 26 -19.24 -7.74 -9.22
CA LEU A 26 -18.56 -9.05 -9.14
C LEU A 26 -17.16 -9.04 -9.77
N ASN A 27 -16.89 -8.12 -10.68
CA ASN A 27 -15.57 -7.81 -11.23
C ASN A 27 -15.08 -6.45 -10.68
N PRO A 28 -14.67 -6.36 -9.40
CA PRO A 28 -13.92 -5.20 -9.00
C PRO A 28 -12.68 -5.18 -9.88
N ASN A 29 -12.60 -4.22 -10.81
CA ASN A 29 -11.36 -3.94 -11.54
C ASN A 29 -10.30 -3.75 -10.46
N GLU A 30 -9.47 -4.78 -10.22
CA GLU A 30 -8.19 -4.57 -9.55
C GLU A 30 -7.50 -3.52 -10.42
N LYS A 31 -7.46 -2.29 -9.91
CA LYS A 31 -6.69 -1.24 -10.56
C LYS A 31 -5.30 -1.81 -10.70
N THR A 32 -4.95 -2.21 -11.91
CA THR A 32 -3.59 -2.62 -12.25
C THR A 32 -2.71 -1.49 -11.77
N VAL A 33 -1.80 -1.80 -10.84
CA VAL A 33 -0.86 -0.80 -10.35
C VAL A 33 -0.08 -0.36 -11.58
N GLU A 34 -0.26 0.90 -11.98
CA GLU A 34 0.51 1.47 -13.05
C GLU A 34 1.96 1.43 -12.61
N VAL A 35 2.79 0.64 -13.29
CA VAL A 35 4.21 0.50 -12.97
C VAL A 35 4.86 1.86 -13.11
N SER A 36 5.12 2.52 -11.99
CA SER A 36 5.75 3.84 -11.94
C SER A 36 7.16 3.73 -11.37
N SER A 37 8.04 4.60 -11.81
CA SER A 37 9.35 4.73 -11.16
C SER A 37 9.14 5.25 -9.75
N PHE A 38 9.84 4.65 -8.78
CA PHE A 38 9.91 5.20 -7.45
C PHE A 38 10.64 6.55 -7.51
N PRO A 39 10.06 7.65 -7.04
CA PRO A 39 10.64 8.97 -7.24
C PRO A 39 11.96 9.12 -6.48
N ALA A 40 12.81 10.01 -6.98
CA ALA A 40 13.97 10.48 -6.23
C ALA A 40 13.51 11.31 -5.04
N PHE A 41 14.15 11.12 -3.90
CA PHE A 41 13.82 11.89 -2.70
C PHE A 41 15.05 12.17 -1.85
N GLU A 42 14.97 13.23 -1.05
CA GLU A 42 15.92 13.57 0.01
C GLU A 42 15.12 13.95 1.25
N MET A 43 15.22 13.16 2.30
CA MET A 43 14.44 13.29 3.52
C MET A 43 15.29 12.90 4.74
N ASN A 44 14.70 12.94 5.92
CA ASN A 44 15.30 12.42 7.14
C ASN A 44 14.55 11.17 7.62
N GLU A 45 15.27 10.30 8.28
CA GLU A 45 14.72 9.23 9.09
C GLU A 45 14.12 9.78 10.40
N LEU A 46 13.41 8.94 11.15
CA LEU A 46 12.94 9.30 12.50
C LEU A 46 14.08 9.64 13.46
N ASN A 47 15.27 9.05 13.29
CA ASN A 47 16.48 9.33 14.07
C ASN A 47 17.31 10.53 13.55
N GLU A 48 16.76 11.29 12.58
CA GLU A 48 17.37 12.47 11.95
C GLU A 48 18.51 12.18 10.95
N GLU A 49 18.86 10.93 10.74
CA GLU A 49 19.82 10.56 9.71
C GLU A 49 19.27 10.84 8.31
N PRO A 50 20.09 11.36 7.37
CA PRO A 50 19.64 11.59 6.01
C PRO A 50 19.32 10.27 5.30
N ILE A 51 18.21 10.25 4.58
CA ILE A 51 17.78 9.13 3.73
C ILE A 51 17.38 9.64 2.35
N ASN A 52 17.83 8.96 1.32
CA ASN A 52 17.52 9.29 -0.07
C ASN A 52 17.41 8.00 -0.91
N GLN A 53 17.18 8.13 -2.23
CA GLN A 53 17.05 6.99 -3.11
C GLN A 53 18.28 6.06 -3.12
N ASN A 54 19.49 6.55 -2.80
CA ASN A 54 20.69 5.69 -2.73
C ASN A 54 20.65 4.73 -1.55
N SER A 55 19.79 5.00 -0.55
CA SER A 55 19.50 4.04 0.53
C SER A 55 18.74 2.83 0.02
N PHE A 56 18.14 2.93 -1.18
CA PHE A 56 17.46 1.85 -1.88
C PHE A 56 18.45 1.19 -2.84
N GLN A 57 19.19 0.21 -2.35
CA GLN A 57 20.15 -0.52 -3.18
C GLN A 57 19.45 -1.17 -4.38
N GLU A 58 20.01 -0.98 -5.58
CA GLU A 58 19.59 -1.72 -6.77
C GLU A 58 19.85 -3.21 -6.60
N GLY A 59 19.10 -4.03 -7.34
CA GLY A 59 19.28 -5.48 -7.35
C GLY A 59 18.46 -6.24 -6.30
N GLU A 60 17.77 -5.58 -5.37
CA GLU A 60 16.92 -6.21 -4.35
C GLU A 60 15.47 -5.75 -4.43
N TYR A 61 14.54 -6.64 -4.08
CA TYR A 61 13.15 -6.27 -3.80
C TYR A 61 13.06 -5.64 -2.43
N LYS A 62 12.19 -4.63 -2.30
CA LYS A 62 11.98 -3.89 -1.06
C LYS A 62 10.50 -3.67 -0.84
N LEU A 63 10.08 -3.64 0.40
CA LEU A 63 8.76 -3.16 0.76
C LEU A 63 8.86 -1.73 1.29
N ILE A 64 7.87 -0.91 0.96
CA ILE A 64 7.57 0.32 1.67
C ILE A 64 6.23 0.13 2.34
N ASN A 65 6.21 0.22 3.66
CA ASN A 65 4.98 0.16 4.44
C ASN A 65 4.70 1.56 5.01
N VAL A 66 3.53 2.07 4.68
CA VAL A 66 3.01 3.36 5.15
C VAL A 66 2.29 3.15 6.45
N TRP A 67 2.73 3.84 7.50
CA TRP A 67 2.23 3.64 8.84
C TRP A 67 2.19 4.94 9.66
N ALA A 68 1.44 4.93 10.75
CA ALA A 68 1.41 6.03 11.71
C ALA A 68 0.92 5.55 13.08
N THR A 69 1.25 6.29 14.13
CA THR A 69 0.79 5.97 15.50
C THR A 69 -0.72 6.14 15.69
N TRP A 70 -1.37 6.99 14.92
CA TRP A 70 -2.82 7.20 14.92
C TRP A 70 -3.59 6.09 14.15
N CYS A 71 -2.88 5.22 13.42
CA CYS A 71 -3.46 4.19 12.56
C CYS A 71 -3.70 2.90 13.33
N VAL A 72 -4.94 2.60 13.66
CA VAL A 72 -5.32 1.36 14.39
C VAL A 72 -4.98 0.11 13.58
N ASN A 73 -5.24 0.11 12.27
CA ASN A 73 -4.98 -1.01 11.38
C ASN A 73 -3.48 -1.29 11.21
N CYS A 74 -2.62 -0.27 11.33
CA CYS A 74 -1.16 -0.45 11.30
C CYS A 74 -0.68 -1.28 12.50
N LYS A 75 -1.35 -1.16 13.65
CA LYS A 75 -1.05 -1.98 14.81
C LYS A 75 -1.44 -3.45 14.59
N LEU A 76 -2.51 -3.71 13.84
CA LEU A 76 -2.94 -5.08 13.55
C LEU A 76 -1.99 -5.82 12.62
N GLU A 77 -1.40 -5.15 11.63
CA GLU A 77 -0.44 -5.77 10.70
C GLU A 77 1.00 -5.86 11.25
N HIS A 78 1.30 -5.11 12.32
CA HIS A 78 2.67 -4.94 12.81
C HIS A 78 3.38 -6.28 13.12
N GLY A 79 2.67 -7.21 13.77
CA GLY A 79 3.21 -8.54 14.06
C GLY A 79 3.58 -9.32 12.80
N PHE A 80 2.81 -9.15 11.73
CA PHE A 80 3.11 -9.77 10.45
C PHE A 80 4.34 -9.13 9.80
N LEU A 81 4.48 -7.81 9.83
CA LEU A 81 5.67 -7.10 9.35
C LEU A 81 6.93 -7.55 10.10
N MET A 82 6.86 -7.72 11.43
CA MET A 82 7.95 -8.28 12.22
C MET A 82 8.33 -9.70 11.76
N SER A 83 7.35 -10.52 11.39
CA SER A 83 7.61 -11.86 10.85
C SER A 83 8.29 -11.84 9.48
N LEU A 84 7.95 -10.90 8.62
CA LEU A 84 8.60 -10.71 7.32
C LEU A 84 10.04 -10.24 7.49
N GLN A 85 10.28 -9.29 8.37
CA GLN A 85 11.62 -8.81 8.71
C GLN A 85 12.51 -9.96 9.22
N ASN A 86 11.97 -10.81 10.10
CA ASN A 86 12.69 -12.00 10.60
C ASN A 86 13.00 -13.03 9.50
N LYS A 87 12.22 -13.06 8.41
CA LYS A 87 12.48 -13.87 7.20
C LYS A 87 13.48 -13.19 6.24
N GLY A 88 14.06 -12.05 6.62
CA GLY A 88 15.05 -11.32 5.83
C GLY A 88 14.45 -10.39 4.77
N ILE A 89 13.14 -10.16 4.79
CA ILE A 89 12.51 -9.18 3.88
C ILE A 89 12.85 -7.76 4.35
N LYS A 90 13.47 -6.98 3.46
CA LYS A 90 13.84 -5.60 3.74
C LYS A 90 12.61 -4.71 3.63
N ILE A 91 12.21 -4.12 4.75
CA ILE A 91 11.03 -3.24 4.85
C ILE A 91 11.49 -1.83 5.21
N PHE A 92 11.09 -0.85 4.42
CA PHE A 92 11.20 0.55 4.74
C PHE A 92 9.87 1.04 5.31
N GLY A 93 9.91 1.75 6.44
CA GLY A 93 8.74 2.43 6.97
C GLY A 93 8.61 3.82 6.31
N LEU A 94 7.40 4.21 5.94
CA LEU A 94 7.03 5.60 5.68
C LEU A 94 6.12 6.06 6.80
N ASN A 95 6.68 6.79 7.77
CA ASN A 95 5.91 7.35 8.87
C ASN A 95 5.17 8.60 8.40
N TYR A 96 3.86 8.45 8.17
CA TYR A 96 3.03 9.35 7.39
C TYR A 96 2.15 10.22 8.28
N LYS A 97 2.33 11.56 8.17
CA LYS A 97 1.53 12.57 8.89
C LYS A 97 1.44 12.29 10.40
N ASP A 98 2.58 12.04 11.02
CA ASP A 98 2.67 11.58 12.40
C ASP A 98 3.62 12.47 13.22
N ASP A 99 3.57 12.31 14.53
CA ASP A 99 4.47 12.93 15.49
C ASP A 99 5.70 12.03 15.69
N LYS A 100 6.88 12.61 15.54
CA LYS A 100 8.16 11.91 15.60
C LYS A 100 8.37 11.19 16.92
N GLU A 101 8.11 11.86 18.05
CA GLU A 101 8.35 11.30 19.36
C GLU A 101 7.36 10.16 19.67
N LYS A 102 6.11 10.31 19.23
CA LYS A 102 5.13 9.22 19.34
C LYS A 102 5.55 8.02 18.51
N ALA A 103 6.01 8.24 17.29
CA ALA A 103 6.50 7.20 16.40
C ALA A 103 7.69 6.44 17.00
N LEU A 104 8.69 7.14 17.55
CA LEU A 104 9.82 6.52 18.21
C LEU A 104 9.40 5.71 19.44
N ARG A 105 8.53 6.25 20.30
CA ARG A 105 7.99 5.51 21.46
C ARG A 105 7.22 4.28 21.04
N TRP A 106 6.45 4.37 19.97
CA TRP A 106 5.67 3.27 19.44
C TRP A 106 6.56 2.11 18.96
N LEU A 107 7.61 2.41 18.16
CA LEU A 107 8.57 1.41 17.70
C LEU A 107 9.36 0.79 18.87
N ASN A 108 9.73 1.57 19.88
CA ASN A 108 10.38 1.05 21.08
C ASN A 108 9.46 0.11 21.89
N GLN A 109 8.17 0.39 21.93
CA GLN A 109 7.20 -0.42 22.70
C GLN A 109 6.83 -1.73 21.99
N PHE A 110 6.65 -1.71 20.67
CA PHE A 110 6.09 -2.83 19.89
C PHE A 110 7.12 -3.56 19.02
N GLY A 111 8.37 -3.08 19.00
CA GLY A 111 9.43 -3.54 18.12
C GLY A 111 9.49 -2.74 16.82
N ASN A 112 10.59 -2.87 16.09
CA ASN A 112 10.81 -2.13 14.84
C ASN A 112 11.01 -3.12 13.67
N PRO A 113 10.02 -3.29 12.77
CA PRO A 113 10.15 -4.16 11.60
C PRO A 113 10.92 -3.49 10.45
N TYR A 114 11.20 -2.20 10.56
CA TYR A 114 11.76 -1.40 9.48
C TYR A 114 13.29 -1.37 9.53
N TRP A 115 13.91 -1.58 8.37
CA TRP A 115 15.35 -1.38 8.21
C TRP A 115 15.70 0.11 8.34
N LYS A 116 14.88 0.98 7.72
CA LYS A 116 14.93 2.44 7.83
C LYS A 116 13.51 3.00 7.82
N THR A 117 13.32 4.15 8.45
CA THR A 117 12.00 4.80 8.48
C THR A 117 12.09 6.24 7.98
N ILE A 118 11.51 6.48 6.81
CA ILE A 118 11.35 7.82 6.23
C ILE A 118 10.32 8.57 7.07
N TYR A 119 10.67 9.76 7.53
CA TYR A 119 9.79 10.63 8.29
C TYR A 119 9.11 11.65 7.37
N ASP A 120 7.80 11.51 7.16
CA ASP A 120 6.98 12.36 6.30
C ASP A 120 5.85 13.06 7.08
N PRO A 121 6.20 14.04 7.96
CA PRO A 121 5.23 14.66 8.87
C PRO A 121 4.13 15.45 8.14
N ARG A 122 4.38 15.91 6.92
CA ARG A 122 3.40 16.64 6.11
C ARG A 122 2.68 15.76 5.09
N GLY A 123 3.19 14.57 4.83
CA GLY A 123 2.64 13.64 3.85
C GLY A 123 2.93 14.00 2.40
N ASN A 124 3.94 14.84 2.16
CA ASN A 124 4.28 15.29 0.81
C ASN A 124 4.84 14.16 -0.04
N PHE A 125 5.77 13.40 0.53
CA PHE A 125 6.36 12.25 -0.16
C PHE A 125 5.34 11.13 -0.34
N GLY A 126 4.50 10.89 0.67
CA GLY A 126 3.39 9.96 0.55
C GLY A 126 2.45 10.33 -0.61
N LEU A 127 2.13 11.62 -0.76
CA LEU A 127 1.31 12.10 -1.88
C LEU A 127 1.99 11.83 -3.24
N GLU A 128 3.30 12.06 -3.34
CA GLU A 128 4.08 11.85 -4.56
C GLU A 128 4.07 10.39 -5.02
N ILE A 129 4.18 9.43 -4.09
CA ILE A 129 4.09 8.00 -4.40
C ILE A 129 2.65 7.47 -4.45
N GLY A 130 1.65 8.36 -4.31
CA GLY A 130 0.24 8.03 -4.44
C GLY A 130 -0.39 7.41 -3.19
N VAL A 131 0.12 7.71 -1.98
CA VAL A 131 -0.49 7.27 -0.72
C VAL A 131 -1.87 7.91 -0.55
N SER A 132 -2.88 7.08 -0.33
CA SER A 132 -4.24 7.50 -0.02
C SER A 132 -4.55 7.47 1.48
N GLY A 133 -3.79 6.70 2.25
CA GLY A 133 -3.95 6.57 3.70
C GLY A 133 -2.95 5.58 4.31
N ALA A 134 -3.21 5.18 5.57
CA ALA A 134 -2.45 4.14 6.25
C ALA A 134 -3.41 3.07 6.79
N PRO A 135 -3.05 1.77 6.74
CA PRO A 135 -1.80 1.25 6.19
C PRO A 135 -1.88 1.05 4.66
N GLU A 136 -0.75 1.20 4.01
CA GLU A 136 -0.53 0.79 2.62
C GLU A 136 0.84 0.14 2.48
N THR A 137 0.97 -0.86 1.60
CA THR A 137 2.24 -1.54 1.34
C THR A 137 2.55 -1.55 -0.15
N TYR A 138 3.75 -1.11 -0.50
CA TYR A 138 4.27 -1.07 -1.86
C TYR A 138 5.40 -2.08 -2.02
N LEU A 139 5.43 -2.78 -3.15
CA LEU A 139 6.59 -3.57 -3.58
C LEU A 139 7.38 -2.79 -4.61
N ILE A 140 8.65 -2.59 -4.32
CA ILE A 140 9.61 -1.98 -5.21
C ILE A 140 10.51 -3.08 -5.79
N ASP A 141 10.60 -3.16 -7.10
CA ASP A 141 11.42 -4.15 -7.79
C ASP A 141 12.92 -3.80 -7.78
N LYS A 142 13.72 -4.70 -8.35
CA LYS A 142 15.19 -4.57 -8.47
C LYS A 142 15.65 -3.37 -9.29
N ARG A 143 14.75 -2.73 -10.06
CA ARG A 143 14.98 -1.54 -10.89
C ARG A 143 14.36 -0.28 -10.31
N ASN A 144 14.02 -0.31 -9.01
CA ASN A 144 13.36 0.79 -8.31
C ASN A 144 12.01 1.22 -8.93
N LYS A 145 11.23 0.25 -9.41
CA LYS A 145 9.86 0.48 -9.88
C LYS A 145 8.84 -0.04 -8.88
N ILE A 146 7.79 0.71 -8.66
CA ILE A 146 6.61 0.25 -7.93
C ILE A 146 5.88 -0.77 -8.81
N VAL A 147 5.87 -2.03 -8.39
CA VAL A 147 5.25 -3.13 -9.14
C VAL A 147 4.01 -3.68 -8.48
N GLN A 148 3.78 -3.37 -7.21
CA GLN A 148 2.58 -3.72 -6.47
C GLN A 148 2.26 -2.66 -5.42
N LYS A 149 0.98 -2.40 -5.24
CA LYS A 149 0.41 -1.60 -4.15
C LYS A 149 -0.72 -2.38 -3.49
N HIS A 150 -0.73 -2.41 -2.17
CA HIS A 150 -1.84 -2.94 -1.39
C HIS A 150 -2.32 -1.86 -0.41
N ILE A 151 -3.62 -1.58 -0.44
CA ILE A 151 -4.29 -0.66 0.49
C ILE A 151 -4.97 -1.48 1.56
N GLY A 152 -4.69 -1.18 2.82
CA GLY A 152 -5.21 -1.91 3.97
C GLY A 152 -4.18 -2.84 4.61
N ILE A 153 -4.64 -3.63 5.57
CA ILE A 153 -3.82 -4.53 6.38
C ILE A 153 -3.15 -5.58 5.50
N ILE A 154 -1.82 -5.72 5.63
CA ILE A 154 -1.08 -6.83 5.05
C ILE A 154 -1.01 -7.98 6.05
N ASP A 155 -1.44 -9.16 5.62
CA ASP A 155 -1.37 -10.42 6.34
C ASP A 155 -0.76 -11.52 5.48
N GLU A 156 -0.65 -12.75 6.00
CA GLU A 156 -0.09 -13.89 5.26
C GLU A 156 -0.88 -14.16 3.96
N LYS A 157 -2.20 -14.04 3.97
CA LYS A 157 -3.03 -14.27 2.78
C LYS A 157 -2.77 -13.22 1.71
N VAL A 158 -2.73 -11.96 2.08
CA VAL A 158 -2.41 -10.85 1.16
C VAL A 158 -0.99 -11.00 0.63
N TRP A 159 -0.03 -11.33 1.50
CA TRP A 159 1.37 -11.54 1.15
C TRP A 159 1.53 -12.63 0.09
N VAL A 160 0.98 -13.81 0.34
CA VAL A 160 1.07 -14.95 -0.60
C VAL A 160 0.41 -14.62 -1.94
N ASN A 161 -0.79 -14.02 -1.91
CA ASN A 161 -1.56 -13.80 -3.13
C ASN A 161 -1.05 -12.65 -4.00
N LYS A 162 -0.48 -11.59 -3.39
CA LYS A 162 -0.17 -10.35 -4.11
C LYS A 162 1.32 -10.06 -4.26
N PHE A 163 2.18 -10.60 -3.39
CA PHE A 163 3.59 -10.19 -3.34
C PHE A 163 4.57 -11.30 -3.71
N THR A 164 4.39 -12.53 -3.20
CA THR A 164 5.39 -13.59 -3.35
C THR A 164 5.70 -13.96 -4.80
N ASN A 165 4.71 -13.94 -5.68
CA ASN A 165 4.89 -14.27 -7.09
C ASN A 165 5.67 -13.20 -7.89
N LEU A 166 5.73 -11.98 -7.37
CA LEU A 166 6.42 -10.85 -8.00
C LEU A 166 7.89 -10.74 -7.58
N MET A 167 8.31 -11.46 -6.54
CA MET A 167 9.66 -11.42 -5.95
C MET A 167 10.56 -12.57 -6.44
N LYS A 168 10.29 -13.12 -7.61
CA LYS A 168 11.06 -14.21 -8.23
C LYS A 168 12.21 -13.70 -9.07
#